data_3b2c19799df2da02f64ea880aaffe4f8
#
_entry.id   3b2c19799df2da02f64ea880aaffe4f8
#
_cell.length_a   1.000
_cell.length_b   1.000
_cell.length_c   1.000
_cell.angle_alpha   90.00
_cell.angle_beta   90.00
_cell.angle_gamma   90.00
#
_symmetry.space_group_name_H-M   'P 1'
#
loop_
_entity.id
_entity.type
_entity.pdbx_description
1 polymer ?
#
loop_
_entity_poly.entity_id
_entity_poly.type
_entity_poly.pdbx_seq_one_letter_code
_entity_poly.pdbx_strand_id
1 'polypeptide(L)'
;QQLVKTYVLKSSERSLKRKVQEMYLALRLEKKLSKDEILWLYLSQIYFGHGRYGIEEATRFYFGKSVSDVNAGEAALLASLPKGPEEISPRRNPDRAKLRQRYVLSQMARYHHLTDAEAVKFAEAPIQLVKEPLPMGTLAPEFTEEVEKLLVERFGAERLPFLGLNVRTSC
;
A
#
# COMPACT_ATOMS: atom_id res chain seq x y z
N GLN A 1 -3.46 10.82 11.32
CA GLN A 1 -3.05 10.05 12.51
C GLN A 1 -2.29 8.77 12.15
N GLN A 2 -2.76 7.96 11.19
CA GLN A 2 -2.11 6.69 10.81
C GLN A 2 -0.68 6.91 10.28
N LEU A 3 -0.43 7.91 9.44
CA LEU A 3 0.91 8.30 9.00
C LEU A 3 1.85 8.60 10.16
N VAL A 4 1.39 9.42 11.11
CA VAL A 4 2.17 9.79 12.29
C VAL A 4 2.50 8.57 13.15
N LYS A 5 1.54 7.68 13.34
CA LYS A 5 1.74 6.43 14.10
C LYS A 5 2.80 5.54 13.47
N THR A 6 2.78 5.39 12.16
CA THR A 6 3.64 4.44 11.45
C THR A 6 5.05 4.98 11.25
N TYR A 7 5.20 6.29 10.96
CA TYR A 7 6.48 6.86 10.50
C TYR A 7 7.16 7.81 11.47
N VAL A 8 6.41 8.43 12.37
CA VAL A 8 6.99 9.40 13.30
C VAL A 8 7.22 8.80 14.69
N LEU A 9 6.31 7.95 15.14
CA LEU A 9 6.33 7.34 16.47
C LEU A 9 6.57 5.83 16.36
N LYS A 10 7.78 5.42 16.07
CA LYS A 10 8.22 4.02 15.87
C LYS A 10 8.06 3.09 17.11
N SER A 11 7.46 3.54 18.20
CA SER A 11 7.30 2.76 19.43
C SER A 11 5.97 1.98 19.45
N SER A 12 6.02 0.73 19.90
CA SER A 12 4.85 -0.16 20.02
C SER A 12 4.06 0.03 21.33
N GLU A 13 4.53 0.84 22.26
CA GLU A 13 3.87 1.04 23.56
C GLU A 13 2.54 1.79 23.44
N ARG A 14 1.48 1.21 23.97
CA ARG A 14 0.14 1.81 24.04
C ARG A 14 0.05 2.70 25.28
N SER A 15 0.43 3.98 25.18
CA SER A 15 0.26 4.94 26.27
C SER A 15 -0.64 6.12 25.85
N LEU A 16 -1.36 6.69 26.83
CA LEU A 16 -2.15 7.91 26.62
C LEU A 16 -1.26 9.07 26.16
N LYS A 17 -0.06 9.20 26.72
CA LYS A 17 0.92 10.20 26.32
C LYS A 17 1.25 10.12 24.82
N ARG A 18 1.46 8.91 24.31
CA ARG A 18 1.69 8.69 22.88
C ARG A 18 0.48 9.10 22.04
N LYS A 19 -0.74 8.80 22.51
CA LYS A 19 -1.95 9.19 21.76
C LYS A 19 -2.11 10.69 21.64
N VAL A 20 -1.76 11.43 22.68
CA VAL A 20 -1.72 12.91 22.65
C VAL A 20 -0.65 13.41 21.67
N GLN A 21 0.54 12.81 21.66
CA GLN A 21 1.59 13.14 20.71
C GLN A 21 1.19 12.87 19.25
N GLU A 22 0.56 11.70 18.98
CA GLU A 22 0.01 11.36 17.66
C GLU A 22 -0.98 12.42 17.17
N MET A 23 -1.90 12.83 18.05
CA MET A 23 -2.90 13.84 17.74
C MET A 23 -2.27 15.21 17.47
N TYR A 24 -1.34 15.64 18.31
CA TYR A 24 -0.64 16.92 18.14
C TYR A 24 0.15 16.98 16.83
N LEU A 25 0.89 15.91 16.51
CA LEU A 25 1.65 15.83 15.27
C LEU A 25 0.76 15.75 14.04
N ALA A 26 -0.38 15.03 14.13
CA ALA A 26 -1.36 15.00 13.06
C ALA A 26 -1.93 16.38 12.76
N LEU A 27 -2.31 17.15 13.79
CA LEU A 27 -2.77 18.53 13.64
C LEU A 27 -1.70 19.45 13.02
N ARG A 28 -0.42 19.25 13.39
CA ARG A 28 0.68 20.01 12.76
C ARG A 28 0.87 19.67 11.29
N LEU A 29 0.72 18.39 10.91
CA LEU A 29 0.77 17.98 9.51
C LEU A 29 -0.39 18.58 8.71
N GLU A 30 -1.62 18.53 9.24
CA GLU A 30 -2.81 19.10 8.58
C GLU A 30 -2.72 20.63 8.40
N LYS A 31 -1.92 21.33 9.23
CA LYS A 31 -1.64 22.76 9.04
C LYS A 31 -0.60 23.05 7.96
N LYS A 32 0.28 22.08 7.64
CA LYS A 32 1.40 22.27 6.72
C LYS A 32 1.16 21.65 5.34
N LEU A 33 0.33 20.64 5.28
CA LEU A 33 0.07 19.84 4.08
C LEU A 33 -1.42 19.88 3.77
N SER A 34 -1.75 19.94 2.49
CA SER A 34 -3.10 19.75 1.99
C SER A 34 -3.59 18.31 2.22
N LYS A 35 -4.90 18.11 2.12
CA LYS A 35 -5.47 16.75 2.23
C LYS A 35 -4.93 15.81 1.16
N ASP A 36 -4.71 16.31 -0.05
CA ASP A 36 -4.20 15.53 -1.17
C ASP A 36 -2.73 15.13 -0.96
N GLU A 37 -1.90 16.04 -0.42
CA GLU A 37 -0.52 15.70 -0.05
C GLU A 37 -0.46 14.66 1.06
N ILE A 38 -1.32 14.78 2.08
CA ILE A 38 -1.44 13.78 3.17
C ILE A 38 -1.89 12.43 2.61
N LEU A 39 -2.87 12.42 1.71
CA LEU A 39 -3.36 11.21 1.05
C LEU A 39 -2.28 10.57 0.18
N TRP A 40 -1.57 11.38 -0.60
CA TRP A 40 -0.46 10.92 -1.42
C TRP A 40 0.63 10.27 -0.58
N LEU A 41 1.08 10.93 0.49
CA LEU A 41 2.06 10.37 1.42
C LEU A 41 1.57 9.07 2.07
N TYR A 42 0.29 9.00 2.44
CA TYR A 42 -0.32 7.80 2.99
C TYR A 42 -0.29 6.64 2.00
N LEU A 43 -0.79 6.87 0.80
CA LEU A 43 -0.86 5.85 -0.25
C LEU A 43 0.52 5.41 -0.74
N SER A 44 1.50 6.31 -0.74
CA SER A 44 2.88 5.98 -1.16
C SER A 44 3.61 5.04 -0.21
N GLN A 45 3.14 4.90 1.02
CA GLN A 45 3.92 4.22 2.06
C GLN A 45 3.18 3.11 2.78
N ILE A 46 1.85 3.08 2.72
CA ILE A 46 1.07 2.08 3.46
C ILE A 46 1.31 0.66 2.93
N TYR A 47 1.23 -0.31 3.84
CA TYR A 47 1.38 -1.72 3.51
C TYR A 47 0.11 -2.30 2.87
N PHE A 48 0.27 -2.97 1.74
CA PHE A 48 -0.81 -3.59 0.95
C PHE A 48 -0.76 -5.14 0.95
N GLY A 49 0.08 -5.75 1.77
CA GLY A 49 0.27 -7.19 1.80
C GLY A 49 1.42 -7.68 0.92
N HIS A 50 1.83 -8.94 1.10
CA HIS A 50 2.87 -9.59 0.31
C HIS A 50 4.21 -8.82 0.24
N GLY A 51 4.57 -8.10 1.30
CA GLY A 51 5.78 -7.27 1.32
C GLY A 51 5.69 -5.99 0.49
N ARG A 52 4.50 -5.60 -0.02
CA ARG A 52 4.33 -4.43 -0.89
C ARG A 52 3.93 -3.21 -0.10
N TYR A 53 4.76 -2.20 -0.14
CA TYR A 53 4.56 -0.88 0.45
C TYR A 53 4.34 0.14 -0.66
N GLY A 54 3.34 0.99 -0.51
CA GLY A 54 2.94 1.96 -1.51
C GLY A 54 2.00 1.41 -2.58
N ILE A 55 1.10 2.29 -3.03
CA ILE A 55 0.02 1.93 -3.94
C ILE A 55 0.53 1.55 -5.34
N GLU A 56 1.60 2.17 -5.83
CA GLU A 56 2.18 1.86 -7.13
C GLU A 56 2.74 0.44 -7.16
N GLU A 57 3.52 0.05 -6.13
CA GLU A 57 4.05 -1.30 -5.98
C GLU A 57 2.94 -2.35 -5.82
N ALA A 58 1.91 -2.03 -5.05
CA ALA A 58 0.75 -2.89 -4.90
C ALA A 58 0.01 -3.08 -6.23
N THR A 59 -0.18 -2.01 -7.00
CA THR A 59 -0.85 -2.07 -8.30
C THR A 59 -0.07 -2.93 -9.30
N ARG A 60 1.24 -2.76 -9.37
CA ARG A 60 2.11 -3.61 -10.19
C ARG A 60 2.07 -5.07 -9.78
N PHE A 61 2.09 -5.33 -8.48
CA PHE A 61 2.06 -6.69 -7.94
C PHE A 61 0.74 -7.41 -8.20
N TYR A 62 -0.39 -6.74 -8.00
CA TYR A 62 -1.70 -7.37 -8.17
C TYR A 62 -2.19 -7.35 -9.61
N PHE A 63 -1.96 -6.28 -10.34
CA PHE A 63 -2.57 -6.03 -11.65
C PHE A 63 -1.58 -5.85 -12.80
N GLY A 64 -0.27 -5.75 -12.53
CA GLY A 64 0.77 -5.62 -13.56
C GLY A 64 0.77 -4.30 -14.33
N LYS A 65 0.17 -3.24 -13.75
CA LYS A 65 0.01 -1.93 -14.39
C LYS A 65 0.35 -0.80 -13.42
N SER A 66 0.46 0.41 -13.92
CA SER A 66 0.61 1.62 -13.11
C SER A 66 -0.69 1.96 -12.37
N VAL A 67 -0.58 2.68 -11.27
CA VAL A 67 -1.74 3.17 -10.51
C VAL A 67 -2.64 4.09 -11.33
N SER A 68 -2.10 4.81 -12.33
CA SER A 68 -2.86 5.64 -13.27
C SER A 68 -3.84 4.85 -14.16
N ASP A 69 -3.58 3.55 -14.36
CA ASP A 69 -4.31 2.70 -15.30
C ASP A 69 -5.33 1.78 -14.62
N VAL A 70 -5.48 1.91 -13.29
CA VAL A 70 -6.45 1.09 -12.54
C VAL A 70 -7.87 1.54 -12.80
N ASN A 71 -8.77 0.57 -12.97
CA ASN A 71 -10.19 0.85 -13.02
C ASN A 71 -10.80 0.96 -11.61
N ALA A 72 -12.05 1.41 -11.52
CA ALA A 72 -12.72 1.61 -10.24
C ALA A 72 -12.84 0.33 -9.39
N GLY A 73 -13.00 -0.83 -10.03
CA GLY A 73 -13.03 -2.12 -9.32
C GLY A 73 -11.70 -2.47 -8.67
N GLU A 74 -10.61 -2.25 -9.38
CA GLU A 74 -9.26 -2.45 -8.89
C GLU A 74 -8.90 -1.45 -7.79
N ALA A 75 -9.25 -0.17 -8.00
CA ALA A 75 -9.08 0.86 -6.98
C ALA A 75 -9.85 0.53 -5.68
N ALA A 76 -11.08 0.05 -5.78
CA ALA A 76 -11.88 -0.39 -4.64
C ALA A 76 -11.24 -1.58 -3.90
N LEU A 77 -10.64 -2.52 -4.63
CA LEU A 77 -9.89 -3.62 -4.02
C LEU A 77 -8.67 -3.10 -3.28
N LEU A 78 -7.83 -2.29 -3.93
CA LEU A 78 -6.65 -1.68 -3.29
C LEU A 78 -7.02 -0.89 -2.04
N ALA A 79 -8.07 -0.07 -2.09
CA ALA A 79 -8.57 0.69 -0.95
C ALA A 79 -9.06 -0.19 0.22
N SER A 80 -9.41 -1.44 -0.05
CA SER A 80 -9.85 -2.39 0.97
C SER A 80 -8.70 -3.03 1.74
N LEU A 81 -7.52 -3.20 1.13
CA LEU A 81 -6.38 -3.94 1.65
C LEU A 81 -5.79 -3.38 2.94
N PRO A 82 -5.64 -2.05 3.14
CA PRO A 82 -5.02 -1.51 4.35
C PRO A 82 -5.71 -1.87 5.67
N LYS A 83 -6.96 -2.30 5.62
CA LYS A 83 -7.69 -2.76 6.80
C LYS A 83 -7.19 -4.09 7.36
N GLY A 84 -6.70 -4.96 6.49
CA GLY A 84 -6.16 -6.28 6.85
C GLY A 84 -5.46 -6.88 5.63
N PRO A 85 -4.24 -6.42 5.32
CA PRO A 85 -3.59 -6.72 4.06
C PRO A 85 -3.39 -8.21 3.78
N GLU A 86 -3.10 -9.00 4.81
CA GLU A 86 -2.94 -10.44 4.66
C GLU A 86 -4.28 -11.19 4.65
N GLU A 87 -5.24 -10.73 5.45
CA GLU A 87 -6.54 -11.38 5.59
C GLU A 87 -7.48 -11.09 4.41
N ILE A 88 -7.34 -9.92 3.78
CA ILE A 88 -8.16 -9.45 2.65
C ILE A 88 -7.42 -9.67 1.32
N SER A 89 -6.21 -10.23 1.35
CA SER A 89 -5.43 -10.47 0.15
C SER A 89 -6.23 -11.30 -0.87
N PRO A 90 -6.40 -10.82 -2.11
CA PRO A 90 -7.13 -11.57 -3.14
C PRO A 90 -6.39 -12.84 -3.60
N ARG A 91 -5.09 -12.94 -3.32
CA ARG A 91 -4.30 -14.15 -3.60
C ARG A 91 -4.50 -15.24 -2.56
N ARG A 92 -4.74 -14.87 -1.29
CA ARG A 92 -4.93 -15.80 -0.18
C ARG A 92 -6.40 -16.10 0.09
N ASN A 93 -7.23 -15.08 0.06
CA ASN A 93 -8.65 -15.14 0.43
C ASN A 93 -9.52 -14.42 -0.61
N PRO A 94 -9.69 -14.96 -1.83
CA PRO A 94 -10.38 -14.30 -2.93
C PRO A 94 -11.82 -13.93 -2.59
N ASP A 95 -12.55 -14.78 -1.87
CA ASP A 95 -13.94 -14.50 -1.47
C ASP A 95 -14.03 -13.31 -0.51
N ARG A 96 -13.14 -13.25 0.47
CA ARG A 96 -13.09 -12.16 1.44
C ARG A 96 -12.68 -10.84 0.77
N ALA A 97 -11.73 -10.91 -0.17
CA ALA A 97 -11.33 -9.79 -1.00
C ALA A 97 -12.50 -9.27 -1.84
N LYS A 98 -13.24 -10.18 -2.47
CA LYS A 98 -14.41 -9.86 -3.29
C LYS A 98 -15.53 -9.21 -2.46
N LEU A 99 -15.83 -9.77 -1.31
CA LEU A 99 -16.83 -9.21 -0.40
C LEU A 99 -16.43 -7.79 0.04
N ARG A 100 -15.17 -7.59 0.32
CA ARG A 100 -14.66 -6.30 0.75
C ARG A 100 -14.62 -5.27 -0.39
N GLN A 101 -14.25 -5.68 -1.60
CA GLN A 101 -14.33 -4.88 -2.82
C GLN A 101 -15.76 -4.38 -3.06
N ARG A 102 -16.76 -5.28 -2.99
CA ARG A 102 -18.18 -4.94 -3.14
C ARG A 102 -18.63 -3.89 -2.13
N TYR A 103 -18.20 -4.02 -0.88
CA TYR A 103 -18.49 -3.02 0.14
C TYR A 103 -17.90 -1.65 -0.21
N VAL A 104 -16.65 -1.58 -0.66
CA VAL A 104 -16.04 -0.31 -1.06
C VAL A 104 -16.75 0.30 -2.25
N LEU A 105 -17.08 -0.51 -3.28
CA LEU A 105 -17.83 -0.05 -4.45
C LEU A 105 -19.20 0.52 -4.06
N SER A 106 -19.92 -0.13 -3.15
CA SER A 106 -21.20 0.39 -2.65
C SER A 106 -21.05 1.74 -1.92
N GLN A 107 -19.95 1.93 -1.18
CA GLN A 107 -19.66 3.23 -0.57
C GLN A 107 -19.29 4.28 -1.62
N MET A 108 -18.52 3.92 -2.65
CA MET A 108 -18.20 4.84 -3.75
C MET A 108 -19.46 5.32 -4.47
N ALA A 109 -20.44 4.44 -4.71
CA ALA A 109 -21.73 4.82 -5.27
C ALA A 109 -22.53 5.71 -4.30
N ARG A 110 -22.59 5.34 -3.01
CA ARG A 110 -23.27 6.14 -1.99
C ARG A 110 -22.75 7.57 -1.87
N TYR A 111 -21.45 7.77 -2.10
CA TYR A 111 -20.82 9.09 -2.05
C TYR A 111 -20.66 9.73 -3.44
N HIS A 112 -21.37 9.23 -4.45
CA HIS A 112 -21.42 9.78 -5.82
C HIS A 112 -20.07 9.79 -6.57
N HIS A 113 -19.14 8.91 -6.20
CA HIS A 113 -17.90 8.68 -6.95
C HIS A 113 -18.10 7.72 -8.13
N LEU A 114 -19.17 6.93 -8.10
CA LEU A 114 -19.62 6.02 -9.16
C LEU A 114 -21.14 6.10 -9.26
N THR A 115 -21.68 5.74 -10.40
CA THR A 115 -23.11 5.44 -10.54
C THR A 115 -23.40 4.04 -9.94
N ASP A 116 -24.64 3.78 -9.53
CA ASP A 116 -25.05 2.47 -9.03
C ASP A 116 -24.81 1.37 -10.07
N ALA A 117 -25.06 1.66 -11.35
CA ALA A 117 -24.82 0.72 -12.45
C ALA A 117 -23.34 0.34 -12.59
N GLU A 118 -22.44 1.32 -12.49
CA GLU A 118 -20.98 1.07 -12.51
C GLU A 118 -20.53 0.27 -11.29
N ALA A 119 -21.03 0.60 -10.11
CA ALA A 119 -20.71 -0.13 -8.88
C ALA A 119 -21.12 -1.61 -8.98
N VAL A 120 -22.33 -1.90 -9.50
CA VAL A 120 -22.80 -3.26 -9.76
C VAL A 120 -21.91 -3.95 -10.79
N LYS A 121 -21.64 -3.31 -11.93
CA LYS A 121 -20.78 -3.84 -12.98
C LYS A 121 -19.42 -4.31 -12.45
N PHE A 122 -18.74 -3.45 -11.66
CA PHE A 122 -17.44 -3.81 -11.07
C PHE A 122 -17.57 -4.82 -9.93
N ALA A 123 -18.68 -4.82 -9.19
CA ALA A 123 -18.95 -5.79 -8.15
C ALA A 123 -19.19 -7.20 -8.68
N GLU A 124 -19.73 -7.35 -9.87
CA GLU A 124 -19.96 -8.65 -10.53
C GLU A 124 -18.72 -9.14 -11.28
N ALA A 125 -17.94 -8.22 -11.86
CA ALA A 125 -16.73 -8.55 -12.59
C ALA A 125 -15.73 -9.35 -11.72
N PRO A 126 -15.10 -10.41 -12.26
CA PRO A 126 -14.08 -11.16 -11.52
C PRO A 126 -12.85 -10.28 -11.24
N ILE A 127 -12.19 -10.53 -10.10
CA ILE A 127 -10.90 -9.91 -9.80
C ILE A 127 -9.84 -10.60 -10.66
N GLN A 128 -9.29 -9.87 -11.62
CA GLN A 128 -8.23 -10.37 -12.49
C GLN A 128 -6.87 -9.99 -11.90
N LEU A 129 -6.14 -10.97 -11.42
CA LEU A 129 -4.79 -10.80 -10.92
C LEU A 129 -3.79 -11.28 -11.98
N VAL A 130 -2.67 -10.56 -12.09
CA VAL A 130 -1.54 -11.09 -12.86
C VAL A 130 -0.92 -12.28 -12.12
N LYS A 131 -0.25 -13.15 -12.87
CA LYS A 131 0.54 -14.24 -12.28
C LYS A 131 1.49 -13.63 -11.24
N GLU A 132 1.52 -14.22 -10.06
CA GLU A 132 2.46 -13.75 -9.02
C GLU A 132 3.85 -13.72 -9.63
N PRO A 133 4.54 -12.57 -9.57
CA PRO A 133 5.95 -12.56 -9.93
C PRO A 133 6.59 -13.66 -9.10
N LEU A 134 7.33 -14.55 -9.75
CA LEU A 134 8.17 -15.51 -9.02
C LEU A 134 8.81 -14.71 -7.90
N PRO A 135 8.84 -15.22 -6.64
CA PRO A 135 9.67 -14.59 -5.62
C PRO A 135 10.96 -14.25 -6.37
N MET A 136 11.42 -13.02 -6.28
CA MET A 136 12.72 -12.70 -6.88
C MET A 136 13.73 -13.63 -6.21
N GLY A 137 13.67 -14.87 -6.63
CA GLY A 137 14.72 -15.82 -6.49
C GLY A 137 15.83 -15.17 -7.26
N THR A 138 16.71 -14.60 -6.54
CA THR A 138 17.86 -13.88 -7.00
C THR A 138 18.49 -14.75 -8.03
N LEU A 139 18.45 -14.32 -9.30
CA LEU A 139 19.23 -14.97 -10.37
C LEU A 139 20.72 -15.08 -9.97
N ALA A 140 21.14 -14.31 -8.96
CA ALA A 140 22.44 -14.32 -8.32
C ALA A 140 22.28 -13.89 -6.85
N PRO A 141 21.99 -14.83 -5.90
CA PRO A 141 21.81 -14.50 -4.48
C PRO A 141 23.04 -13.81 -3.88
N GLU A 142 24.23 -14.30 -4.22
CA GLU A 142 25.50 -13.74 -3.76
C GLU A 142 25.69 -12.27 -4.18
N PHE A 143 25.32 -11.95 -5.42
CA PHE A 143 25.37 -10.59 -5.93
C PHE A 143 24.36 -9.66 -5.24
N THR A 144 23.17 -10.17 -4.96
CA THR A 144 22.11 -9.41 -4.26
C THR A 144 22.51 -9.14 -2.80
N GLU A 145 23.13 -10.09 -2.12
CA GLU A 145 23.66 -9.90 -0.76
C GLU A 145 24.76 -8.84 -0.74
N GLU A 146 25.64 -8.81 -1.74
CA GLU A 146 26.70 -7.82 -1.83
C GLU A 146 26.15 -6.41 -2.10
N VAL A 147 25.18 -6.30 -3.00
CA VAL A 147 24.47 -5.02 -3.24
C VAL A 147 23.75 -4.56 -1.98
N GLU A 148 23.08 -5.45 -1.26
CA GLU A 148 22.41 -5.13 0.01
C GLU A 148 23.39 -4.64 1.07
N LYS A 149 24.56 -5.28 1.22
CA LYS A 149 25.62 -4.82 2.13
C LYS A 149 26.09 -3.42 1.79
N LEU A 150 26.39 -3.16 0.52
CA LEU A 150 26.80 -1.82 0.05
C LEU A 150 25.74 -0.76 0.32
N LEU A 151 24.46 -1.09 0.14
CA LEU A 151 23.36 -0.19 0.43
C LEU A 151 23.21 0.07 1.94
N VAL A 152 23.35 -0.98 2.75
CA VAL A 152 23.33 -0.86 4.22
C VAL A 152 24.49 -0.01 4.74
N GLU A 153 25.68 -0.19 4.21
CA GLU A 153 26.84 0.65 4.55
C GLU A 153 26.62 2.12 4.18
N ARG A 154 26.04 2.37 3.02
CA ARG A 154 25.87 3.73 2.49
C ARG A 154 24.71 4.48 3.13
N PHE A 155 23.61 3.82 3.41
CA PHE A 155 22.34 4.45 3.83
C PHE A 155 21.90 4.08 5.24
N GLY A 156 22.50 3.06 5.83
CA GLY A 156 22.11 2.47 7.12
C GLY A 156 20.94 1.50 7.01
N ALA A 157 21.01 0.36 7.71
CA ALA A 157 20.00 -0.69 7.69
C ALA A 157 18.59 -0.19 8.07
N GLU A 158 18.50 0.76 9.00
CA GLU A 158 17.21 1.29 9.46
C GLU A 158 16.51 2.19 8.44
N ARG A 159 17.25 2.82 7.54
CA ARG A 159 16.73 3.76 6.54
C ARG A 159 16.39 3.07 5.22
N LEU A 160 17.11 2.02 4.88
CA LEU A 160 17.03 1.33 3.60
C LEU A 160 15.59 0.97 3.19
N PRO A 161 14.73 0.39 4.06
CA PRO A 161 13.36 0.02 3.70
C PRO A 161 12.44 1.20 3.35
N PHE A 162 12.83 2.42 3.72
CA PHE A 162 11.99 3.62 3.57
C PHE A 162 12.43 4.54 2.45
N LEU A 163 13.57 4.24 1.78
CA LEU A 163 14.13 5.13 0.78
C LEU A 163 13.51 4.96 -0.61
N GLY A 164 12.74 3.89 -0.84
CA GLY A 164 12.12 3.61 -2.15
C GLY A 164 13.15 3.55 -3.29
N LEU A 165 14.36 3.05 -3.01
CA LEU A 165 15.46 3.03 -3.96
C LEU A 165 15.18 2.09 -5.14
N ASN A 166 15.43 2.57 -6.34
CA ASN A 166 15.51 1.75 -7.53
C ASN A 166 17.00 1.60 -7.89
N VAL A 167 17.55 0.42 -7.59
CA VAL A 167 18.97 0.14 -7.81
C VAL A 167 19.13 -0.54 -9.17
N ARG A 168 19.84 0.11 -10.08
CA ARG A 168 20.24 -0.47 -11.37
C ARG A 168 21.70 -0.82 -11.29
N THR A 169 22.02 -2.07 -11.58
CA THR A 169 23.38 -2.57 -11.67
C THR A 169 23.70 -2.87 -13.12
N SER A 170 24.94 -2.60 -13.53
CA SER A 170 25.49 -3.06 -14.80
C SER A 170 26.20 -4.38 -14.55
N CYS A 171 25.63 -5.48 -15.00
CA CYS A 171 26.33 -6.75 -15.14
C CYS A 171 26.70 -6.95 -16.60
#